data_014f04d243c4531bdab020d2315d3c47
#
_entry.id   014f04d243c4531bdab020d2315d3c47
#
_cell.length_a   1.000
_cell.length_b   1.000
_cell.length_c   1.000
_cell.angle_alpha   90.00
_cell.angle_beta   90.00
_cell.angle_gamma   90.00
#
_symmetry.space_group_name_H-M   'P 1'
#
loop_
_entity.id
_entity.type
_entity.pdbx_description
1 polymer ?
#
loop_
_entity_poly.entity_id
_entity_poly.type
_entity_poly.pdbx_seq_one_letter_code
_entity_poly.pdbx_strand_id
1 'polypeptide(L)'
;DLTRVKGTVDIYSSLNEKVISVNTNEVGLLSKERKELVSELDTSNIKVGPYRAVVSVLYDEKVLSLEKEFNVGAKKLNVEDIAVNDFSLGEIAKFGILVENKWSEKIKDAYAEMVIYNKDGAKMAEFKSANYDVEGLSKSLIVAFWDTDGVKKGNYDSSLFLKYGQSSEQRDLKLE
;
A
#
# COMPACT_ATOMS: atom_id res chain seq x y z
N ASP A 1 34.54 20.22 21.78
CA ASP A 1 34.61 18.90 21.13
C ASP A 1 33.87 17.90 22.01
N LEU A 2 33.09 17.02 21.39
CA LEU A 2 32.39 15.92 22.04
C LEU A 2 33.12 14.61 21.72
N THR A 3 33.45 13.85 22.74
CA THR A 3 34.26 12.63 22.55
C THR A 3 33.41 11.40 22.25
N ARG A 4 32.16 11.39 22.72
CA ARG A 4 31.24 10.25 22.56
C ARG A 4 29.84 10.76 22.31
N VAL A 5 29.34 10.53 21.11
CA VAL A 5 27.94 10.80 20.72
C VAL A 5 27.36 9.53 20.16
N LYS A 6 26.26 9.06 20.74
CA LYS A 6 25.52 7.88 20.28
C LYS A 6 24.02 8.10 20.45
N GLY A 7 23.23 7.42 19.63
CA GLY A 7 21.78 7.45 19.69
C GLY A 7 21.18 6.10 20.03
N THR A 8 20.03 6.14 20.66
CA THR A 8 19.10 5.02 20.79
C THR A 8 17.79 5.44 20.15
N VAL A 9 17.22 4.57 19.33
CA VAL A 9 15.93 4.78 18.67
C VAL A 9 14.94 3.77 19.21
N ASP A 10 13.98 4.25 19.98
CA ASP A 10 12.88 3.47 20.50
C ASP A 10 11.65 3.62 19.59
N ILE A 11 11.12 2.51 19.09
CA ILE A 11 9.96 2.49 18.21
C ILE A 11 8.72 2.10 19.00
N TYR A 12 7.68 2.92 18.87
CA TYR A 12 6.40 2.75 19.52
C TYR A 12 5.29 2.54 18.50
N SER A 13 4.35 1.65 18.82
CA SER A 13 3.11 1.43 18.07
C SER A 13 2.14 2.61 18.25
N SER A 14 1.05 2.62 17.48
CA SER A 14 -0.06 3.57 17.66
C SER A 14 -0.75 3.47 19.03
N LEU A 15 -0.61 2.34 19.72
CA LEU A 15 -1.10 2.12 21.09
C LEU A 15 -0.09 2.56 22.17
N ASN A 16 1.00 3.23 21.74
CA ASN A 16 2.10 3.67 22.61
C ASN A 16 2.86 2.52 23.31
N GLU A 17 2.83 1.34 22.71
CA GLU A 17 3.62 0.20 23.17
C GLU A 17 4.99 0.22 22.51
N LYS A 18 6.06 0.02 23.28
CA LYS A 18 7.42 -0.09 22.75
C LYS A 18 7.58 -1.42 22.02
N VAL A 19 7.84 -1.33 20.72
CA VAL A 19 7.95 -2.50 19.83
C VAL A 19 9.38 -3.02 19.74
N ILE A 20 10.34 -2.10 19.57
CA ILE A 20 11.76 -2.42 19.40
C ILE A 20 12.63 -1.22 19.77
N SER A 21 13.88 -1.49 20.11
CA SER A 21 14.90 -0.49 20.37
C SER A 21 16.14 -0.83 19.56
N VAL A 22 16.71 0.14 18.85
CA VAL A 22 17.95 -0.01 18.08
C VAL A 22 18.94 1.09 18.46
N ASN A 23 20.22 0.77 18.39
CA ASN A 23 21.28 1.72 18.67
C ASN A 23 21.91 2.23 17.38
N THR A 24 22.40 3.47 17.41
CA THR A 24 23.21 4.00 16.32
C THR A 24 24.68 3.61 16.49
N ASN A 25 25.48 3.91 15.47
CA ASN A 25 26.93 4.01 15.62
C ASN A 25 27.28 5.10 16.65
N GLU A 26 28.50 5.02 17.19
CA GLU A 26 29.09 6.04 18.09
C GLU A 26 30.10 6.86 17.31
N VAL A 27 30.08 8.17 17.50
CA VAL A 27 30.99 9.12 16.83
C VAL A 27 31.56 10.15 17.81
N GLY A 28 32.75 10.65 17.52
CA GLY A 28 33.26 11.88 18.12
C GLY A 28 32.94 13.08 17.20
N LEU A 29 32.70 14.25 17.77
CA LEU A 29 32.41 15.50 17.07
C LEU A 29 33.39 16.59 17.44
N LEU A 30 34.01 17.21 16.45
CA LEU A 30 34.78 18.44 16.62
C LEU A 30 33.88 19.67 16.61
N SER A 31 34.38 20.79 17.10
CA SER A 31 33.62 22.05 17.08
C SER A 31 33.18 22.42 15.65
N LYS A 32 31.91 22.73 15.47
CA LYS A 32 31.24 23.02 14.18
C LYS A 32 31.19 21.85 13.16
N GLU A 33 31.62 20.65 13.55
CA GLU A 33 31.49 19.46 12.71
C GLU A 33 30.06 18.94 12.69
N ARG A 34 29.67 18.30 11.57
CA ARG A 34 28.39 17.55 11.42
C ARG A 34 28.69 16.10 11.10
N LYS A 35 28.05 15.19 11.81
CA LYS A 35 28.09 13.74 11.52
C LYS A 35 26.70 13.16 11.60
N GLU A 36 26.48 12.09 10.87
CA GLU A 36 25.26 11.31 10.93
C GLU A 36 25.40 10.16 11.92
N LEU A 37 24.37 9.98 12.74
CA LEU A 37 24.15 8.78 13.52
C LEU A 37 23.20 7.88 12.73
N VAL A 38 23.65 6.68 12.39
CA VAL A 38 22.89 5.74 11.56
C VAL A 38 22.52 4.51 12.37
N SER A 39 21.30 4.06 12.23
CA SER A 39 20.84 2.76 12.71
C SER A 39 19.97 2.08 11.65
N GLU A 40 19.97 0.77 11.64
CA GLU A 40 19.13 -0.04 10.77
C GLU A 40 18.03 -0.71 11.58
N LEU A 41 16.79 -0.68 11.05
CA LEU A 41 15.64 -1.31 11.64
C LEU A 41 15.16 -2.43 10.70
N ASP A 42 15.24 -3.67 11.15
CA ASP A 42 14.59 -4.79 10.48
C ASP A 42 13.09 -4.75 10.75
N THR A 43 12.31 -4.52 9.68
CA THR A 43 10.84 -4.44 9.75
C THR A 43 10.13 -5.73 9.40
N SER A 44 10.85 -6.83 9.14
CA SER A 44 10.28 -8.11 8.70
C SER A 44 9.23 -8.69 9.67
N ASN A 45 9.41 -8.43 10.97
CA ASN A 45 8.53 -8.89 12.05
C ASN A 45 7.64 -7.77 12.63
N ILE A 46 7.65 -6.59 12.03
CA ILE A 46 6.84 -5.45 12.46
C ILE A 46 5.56 -5.41 11.63
N LYS A 47 4.41 -5.28 12.28
CA LYS A 47 3.13 -5.15 11.58
C LYS A 47 3.08 -3.89 10.72
N VAL A 48 2.40 -3.98 9.59
CA VAL A 48 2.13 -2.82 8.73
C VAL A 48 1.29 -1.79 9.51
N GLY A 49 1.68 -0.53 9.45
CA GLY A 49 0.95 0.56 10.10
C GLY A 49 1.82 1.75 10.51
N PRO A 50 1.21 2.74 11.19
CA PRO A 50 1.90 3.91 11.70
C PRO A 50 2.68 3.60 12.98
N TYR A 51 3.86 4.18 13.08
CA TYR A 51 4.75 4.08 14.23
C TYR A 51 5.36 5.43 14.56
N ARG A 52 5.87 5.55 15.79
CA ARG A 52 6.61 6.71 16.28
C ARG A 52 7.97 6.29 16.75
N ALA A 53 9.01 6.92 16.21
CA ALA A 53 10.39 6.80 16.67
C ALA A 53 10.70 7.89 17.70
N VAL A 54 11.19 7.50 18.85
CA VAL A 54 11.77 8.40 19.85
C VAL A 54 13.29 8.21 19.82
N VAL A 55 13.97 9.22 19.34
CA VAL A 55 15.44 9.20 19.21
C VAL A 55 16.05 9.93 20.41
N SER A 56 16.83 9.22 21.20
CA SER A 56 17.58 9.77 22.31
C SER A 56 19.07 9.82 21.96
N VAL A 57 19.64 11.01 21.88
CA VAL A 57 21.06 11.22 21.58
C VAL A 57 21.78 11.55 22.88
N LEU A 58 22.69 10.67 23.29
CA LEU A 58 23.56 10.86 24.42
C LEU A 58 24.91 11.50 23.96
N TYR A 59 25.27 12.59 24.57
CA TYR A 59 26.54 13.28 24.33
C TYR A 59 27.08 13.87 25.63
N ASP A 60 28.27 13.46 26.03
CA ASP A 60 28.98 13.95 27.23
C ASP A 60 28.06 14.08 28.47
N GLU A 61 27.36 13.00 28.84
CA GLU A 61 26.41 12.92 29.97
C GLU A 61 25.10 13.72 29.81
N LYS A 62 24.87 14.33 28.64
CA LYS A 62 23.62 15.02 28.30
C LYS A 62 22.79 14.18 27.30
N VAL A 63 21.49 14.34 27.36
CA VAL A 63 20.56 13.66 26.46
C VAL A 63 19.70 14.69 25.70
N LEU A 64 19.65 14.55 24.38
CA LEU A 64 18.67 15.22 23.52
C LEU A 64 17.67 14.20 23.02
N SER A 65 16.38 14.53 23.06
CA SER A 65 15.32 13.67 22.53
C SER A 65 14.61 14.33 21.35
N LEU A 66 14.33 13.54 20.32
CA LEU A 66 13.57 13.92 19.14
C LEU A 66 12.53 12.84 18.85
N GLU A 67 11.39 13.24 18.30
CA GLU A 67 10.35 12.32 17.88
C GLU A 67 10.04 12.47 16.39
N LYS A 68 9.76 11.34 15.73
CA LYS A 68 9.36 11.31 14.33
C LYS A 68 8.35 10.20 14.09
N GLU A 69 7.23 10.54 13.47
CA GLU A 69 6.28 9.56 12.95
C GLU A 69 6.74 9.00 11.61
N PHE A 70 6.48 7.71 11.39
CA PHE A 70 6.76 7.02 10.13
C PHE A 70 5.81 5.84 9.96
N ASN A 71 5.77 5.29 8.75
CA ASN A 71 4.92 4.15 8.41
C ASN A 71 5.77 2.94 8.03
N VAL A 72 5.35 1.76 8.49
CA VAL A 72 5.87 0.47 8.06
C VAL A 72 4.89 -0.15 7.09
N GLY A 73 5.39 -0.67 5.95
CA GLY A 73 4.60 -1.32 4.91
C GLY A 73 4.85 -0.75 3.52
N ALA A 74 4.24 -1.36 2.52
CA ALA A 74 4.30 -0.92 1.13
C ALA A 74 2.99 -0.24 0.71
N LYS A 75 3.09 0.85 -0.06
CA LYS A 75 1.93 1.48 -0.71
C LYS A 75 1.38 0.55 -1.78
N LYS A 76 0.46 -0.32 -1.38
CA LYS A 76 -0.13 -1.34 -2.25
C LYS A 76 -1.61 -1.51 -1.97
N LEU A 77 -2.42 -1.57 -3.04
CA LEU A 77 -3.78 -2.07 -3.02
C LEU A 77 -3.80 -3.55 -3.39
N ASN A 78 -4.53 -4.34 -2.65
CA ASN A 78 -4.78 -5.75 -2.98
C ASN A 78 -6.22 -5.91 -3.45
N VAL A 79 -6.42 -6.71 -4.51
CA VAL A 79 -7.76 -7.19 -4.88
C VAL A 79 -8.09 -8.38 -3.96
N GLU A 80 -9.09 -8.20 -3.11
CA GLU A 80 -9.54 -9.22 -2.15
C GLU A 80 -10.59 -10.15 -2.78
N ASP A 81 -11.55 -9.56 -3.48
CA ASP A 81 -12.65 -10.30 -4.09
C ASP A 81 -13.17 -9.59 -5.34
N ILE A 82 -13.78 -10.36 -6.25
CA ILE A 82 -14.45 -9.85 -7.45
C ILE A 82 -15.79 -10.58 -7.57
N ALA A 83 -16.86 -9.82 -7.52
CA ALA A 83 -18.22 -10.32 -7.70
C ALA A 83 -18.85 -9.69 -8.96
N VAL A 84 -19.59 -10.50 -9.71
CA VAL A 84 -20.41 -10.04 -10.82
C VAL A 84 -21.87 -10.26 -10.43
N ASN A 85 -22.72 -9.24 -10.61
CA ASN A 85 -24.15 -9.40 -10.35
C ASN A 85 -24.80 -10.31 -11.42
N ASP A 86 -25.93 -10.91 -11.07
CA ASP A 86 -26.77 -11.60 -12.05
C ASP A 86 -27.26 -10.59 -13.09
N PHE A 87 -27.09 -10.93 -14.36
CA PHE A 87 -27.54 -10.13 -15.51
C PHE A 87 -27.92 -11.03 -16.68
N SER A 88 -28.78 -10.53 -17.56
CA SER A 88 -29.08 -11.18 -18.85
C SER A 88 -28.18 -10.60 -19.93
N LEU A 89 -27.82 -11.41 -20.93
CA LEU A 89 -27.07 -10.91 -22.09
C LEU A 89 -27.85 -9.79 -22.80
N GLY A 90 -27.16 -8.74 -23.19
CA GLY A 90 -27.74 -7.49 -23.69
C GLY A 90 -28.02 -6.45 -22.58
N GLU A 91 -27.82 -6.81 -21.32
CA GLU A 91 -27.89 -5.90 -20.18
C GLU A 91 -26.51 -5.46 -19.71
N ILE A 92 -26.49 -4.58 -18.72
CA ILE A 92 -25.22 -4.10 -18.12
C ILE A 92 -24.79 -5.04 -16.99
N ALA A 93 -23.66 -5.70 -17.16
CA ALA A 93 -23.01 -6.45 -16.11
C ALA A 93 -22.29 -5.49 -15.14
N LYS A 94 -22.53 -5.67 -13.84
CA LYS A 94 -21.90 -4.89 -12.78
C LYS A 94 -20.85 -5.72 -12.08
N PHE A 95 -19.61 -5.26 -12.12
CA PHE A 95 -18.48 -5.84 -11.41
C PHE A 95 -18.23 -5.09 -10.11
N GLY A 96 -18.30 -5.79 -8.98
CA GLY A 96 -17.90 -5.29 -7.68
C GLY A 96 -16.51 -5.83 -7.33
N ILE A 97 -15.52 -4.97 -7.22
CA ILE A 97 -14.12 -5.32 -6.96
C ILE A 97 -13.81 -4.83 -5.56
N LEU A 98 -13.71 -5.76 -4.61
CA LEU A 98 -13.31 -5.44 -3.24
C LEU A 98 -11.80 -5.30 -3.17
N VAL A 99 -11.33 -4.11 -2.81
CA VAL A 99 -9.91 -3.80 -2.67
C VAL A 99 -9.56 -3.48 -1.22
N GLU A 100 -8.35 -3.82 -0.80
CA GLU A 100 -7.82 -3.50 0.52
C GLU A 100 -6.57 -2.63 0.39
N ASN A 101 -6.56 -1.50 1.08
CA ASN A 101 -5.39 -0.67 1.26
C ASN A 101 -4.66 -1.09 2.53
N LYS A 102 -3.52 -1.77 2.39
CA LYS A 102 -2.65 -2.16 3.52
C LYS A 102 -1.65 -1.08 3.92
N TRP A 103 -1.64 0.05 3.22
CA TRP A 103 -0.88 1.23 3.58
C TRP A 103 -1.66 2.08 4.59
N SER A 104 -0.98 2.77 5.49
CA SER A 104 -1.60 3.58 6.54
C SER A 104 -2.22 4.89 6.03
N GLU A 105 -1.86 5.32 4.83
CA GLU A 105 -2.36 6.54 4.23
C GLU A 105 -3.35 6.24 3.09
N LYS A 106 -4.18 7.24 2.79
CA LYS A 106 -5.10 7.20 1.65
C LYS A 106 -4.35 7.01 0.33
N ILE A 107 -4.81 6.08 -0.48
CA ILE A 107 -4.42 5.93 -1.88
C ILE A 107 -5.50 6.57 -2.75
N LYS A 108 -5.13 7.63 -3.47
CA LYS A 108 -6.05 8.42 -4.30
C LYS A 108 -6.10 7.90 -5.72
N ASP A 109 -7.23 8.21 -6.39
CA ASP A 109 -7.45 7.99 -7.82
C ASP A 109 -7.20 6.53 -8.27
N ALA A 110 -7.52 5.57 -7.42
CA ALA A 110 -7.49 4.17 -7.80
C ALA A 110 -8.67 3.83 -8.71
N TYR A 111 -8.44 3.06 -9.76
CA TYR A 111 -9.48 2.58 -10.65
C TYR A 111 -9.19 1.18 -11.15
N ALA A 112 -10.25 0.48 -11.51
CA ALA A 112 -10.20 -0.83 -12.14
C ALA A 112 -10.38 -0.70 -13.65
N GLU A 113 -9.53 -1.40 -14.41
CA GLU A 113 -9.67 -1.58 -15.86
C GLU A 113 -9.82 -3.06 -16.15
N MET A 114 -10.87 -3.43 -16.88
CA MET A 114 -11.16 -4.80 -17.26
C MET A 114 -10.97 -4.97 -18.75
N VAL A 115 -10.28 -6.04 -19.13
CA VAL A 115 -10.13 -6.44 -20.54
C VAL A 115 -10.70 -7.84 -20.70
N ILE A 116 -11.62 -8.01 -21.65
CA ILE A 116 -12.27 -9.28 -21.98
C ILE A 116 -11.71 -9.79 -23.29
N TYR A 117 -11.37 -11.07 -23.34
CA TYR A 117 -10.80 -11.73 -24.51
C TYR A 117 -11.76 -12.76 -25.07
N ASN A 118 -11.76 -12.90 -26.39
CA ASN A 118 -12.47 -13.99 -27.07
C ASN A 118 -11.66 -15.30 -26.95
N LYS A 119 -12.22 -16.39 -27.52
CA LYS A 119 -11.60 -17.73 -27.49
C LYS A 119 -10.26 -17.80 -28.22
N ASP A 120 -10.00 -16.87 -29.15
CA ASP A 120 -8.77 -16.78 -29.91
C ASP A 120 -7.73 -15.88 -29.22
N GLY A 121 -8.02 -15.39 -28.01
CA GLY A 121 -7.16 -14.49 -27.23
C GLY A 121 -7.15 -13.04 -27.72
N ALA A 122 -8.02 -12.68 -28.67
CA ALA A 122 -8.13 -11.30 -29.13
C ALA A 122 -9.01 -10.48 -28.17
N LYS A 123 -8.63 -9.21 -27.93
CA LYS A 123 -9.39 -8.29 -27.12
C LYS A 123 -10.77 -8.05 -27.73
N MET A 124 -11.81 -8.31 -26.95
CA MET A 124 -13.20 -8.16 -27.33
C MET A 124 -13.84 -6.92 -26.73
N ALA A 125 -13.55 -6.64 -25.47
CA ALA A 125 -14.06 -5.48 -24.74
C ALA A 125 -13.03 -4.94 -23.76
N GLU A 126 -13.16 -3.66 -23.46
CA GLU A 126 -12.39 -2.98 -22.42
C GLU A 126 -13.30 -1.93 -21.78
N PHE A 127 -13.32 -1.91 -20.44
CA PHE A 127 -14.08 -0.93 -19.69
C PHE A 127 -13.38 -0.58 -18.38
N LYS A 128 -13.71 0.60 -17.82
CA LYS A 128 -13.06 1.15 -16.62
C LYS A 128 -14.10 1.54 -15.59
N SER A 129 -13.70 1.48 -14.33
CA SER A 129 -14.47 2.10 -13.26
C SER A 129 -14.24 3.62 -13.22
N ALA A 130 -15.04 4.32 -12.42
CA ALA A 130 -14.66 5.64 -11.94
C ALA A 130 -13.40 5.57 -11.05
N ASN A 131 -12.82 6.72 -10.72
CA ASN A 131 -11.74 6.81 -9.74
C ASN A 131 -12.31 6.76 -8.32
N TYR A 132 -11.59 6.08 -7.45
CA TYR A 132 -11.92 5.92 -6.03
C TYR A 132 -10.71 6.30 -5.16
N ASP A 133 -10.99 6.99 -4.07
CA ASP A 133 -10.05 7.15 -2.98
C ASP A 133 -10.23 6.01 -1.99
N VAL A 134 -9.16 5.29 -1.66
CA VAL A 134 -9.18 4.18 -0.70
C VAL A 134 -8.44 4.61 0.55
N GLU A 135 -9.19 4.76 1.66
CA GLU A 135 -8.63 5.18 2.94
C GLU A 135 -7.56 4.21 3.44
N GLY A 136 -6.64 4.69 4.25
CA GLY A 136 -5.58 3.88 4.83
C GLY A 136 -6.13 2.77 5.71
N LEU A 137 -5.51 1.58 5.65
CA LEU A 137 -5.86 0.39 6.44
C LEU A 137 -7.35 0.01 6.35
N SER A 138 -7.96 0.23 5.19
CA SER A 138 -9.38 -0.01 4.96
C SER A 138 -9.65 -0.79 3.67
N LYS A 139 -10.88 -1.27 3.55
CA LYS A 139 -11.41 -1.90 2.33
C LYS A 139 -12.39 -0.95 1.64
N SER A 140 -12.42 -1.02 0.30
CA SER A 140 -13.35 -0.24 -0.53
C SER A 140 -13.87 -1.10 -1.67
N LEU A 141 -15.11 -0.85 -2.09
CA LEU A 141 -15.70 -1.51 -3.24
C LEU A 141 -15.59 -0.59 -4.47
N ILE A 142 -14.80 -0.98 -5.44
CA ILE A 142 -14.71 -0.34 -6.75
C ILE A 142 -15.73 -1.00 -7.67
N VAL A 143 -16.51 -0.19 -8.38
CA VAL A 143 -17.56 -0.71 -9.27
C VAL A 143 -17.25 -0.34 -10.72
N ALA A 144 -17.28 -1.35 -11.60
CA ALA A 144 -17.15 -1.19 -13.03
C ALA A 144 -18.37 -1.79 -13.74
N PHE A 145 -18.70 -1.28 -14.93
CA PHE A 145 -19.86 -1.68 -15.69
C PHE A 145 -19.44 -2.10 -17.09
N TRP A 146 -19.99 -3.22 -17.55
CA TRP A 146 -19.81 -3.73 -18.90
C TRP A 146 -21.15 -3.82 -19.62
N ASP A 147 -21.27 -3.13 -20.74
CA ASP A 147 -22.41 -3.30 -21.66
C ASP A 147 -22.21 -4.58 -22.45
N THR A 148 -23.10 -5.54 -22.27
CA THR A 148 -23.04 -6.85 -22.91
C THR A 148 -23.87 -6.93 -24.19
N ASP A 149 -24.31 -5.80 -24.78
CA ASP A 149 -25.00 -5.80 -26.04
C ASP A 149 -24.15 -6.46 -27.16
N GLY A 150 -24.74 -7.36 -27.90
CA GLY A 150 -24.07 -8.15 -28.93
C GLY A 150 -23.11 -9.25 -28.42
N VAL A 151 -22.95 -9.42 -27.12
CA VAL A 151 -22.12 -10.49 -26.53
C VAL A 151 -22.90 -11.82 -26.61
N LYS A 152 -22.21 -12.88 -27.04
CA LYS A 152 -22.77 -14.23 -27.09
C LYS A 152 -22.53 -14.97 -25.78
N LYS A 153 -23.43 -15.89 -25.43
CA LYS A 153 -23.22 -16.79 -24.29
C LYS A 153 -21.96 -17.64 -24.50
N GLY A 154 -21.11 -17.74 -23.48
CA GLY A 154 -19.87 -18.52 -23.53
C GLY A 154 -18.90 -18.16 -22.43
N ASN A 155 -17.79 -18.84 -22.41
CA ASN A 155 -16.71 -18.61 -21.46
C ASN A 155 -15.70 -17.64 -22.08
N TYR A 156 -15.30 -16.65 -21.29
CA TYR A 156 -14.39 -15.60 -21.70
C TYR A 156 -13.25 -15.47 -20.69
N ASP A 157 -12.04 -15.41 -21.20
CA ASP A 157 -10.89 -15.01 -20.37
C ASP A 157 -10.92 -13.49 -20.18
N SER A 158 -10.55 -13.04 -19.00
CA SER A 158 -10.49 -11.61 -18.69
C SER A 158 -9.32 -11.28 -17.78
N SER A 159 -8.83 -10.05 -17.89
CA SER A 159 -7.81 -9.51 -17.01
C SER A 159 -8.31 -8.24 -16.33
N LEU A 160 -8.24 -8.21 -15.02
CA LEU A 160 -8.42 -7.02 -14.21
C LEU A 160 -7.08 -6.35 -13.95
N PHE A 161 -7.00 -5.06 -14.20
CA PHE A 161 -5.88 -4.20 -13.81
C PHE A 161 -6.37 -3.18 -12.79
N LEU A 162 -5.93 -3.31 -11.55
CA LEU A 162 -6.16 -2.29 -10.51
C LEU A 162 -5.02 -1.29 -10.58
N LYS A 163 -5.31 -0.06 -10.98
CA LYS A 163 -4.33 1.01 -11.21
C LYS A 163 -4.45 2.10 -10.16
N TYR A 164 -3.30 2.57 -9.63
CA TYR A 164 -3.21 3.65 -8.67
C TYR A 164 -1.81 4.30 -8.71
N GLY A 165 -1.76 5.60 -8.94
CA GLY A 165 -0.51 6.32 -9.20
C GLY A 165 0.22 5.72 -10.39
N GLN A 166 1.46 5.27 -10.20
CA GLN A 166 2.26 4.57 -11.21
C GLN A 166 2.26 3.03 -11.04
N SER A 167 1.47 2.52 -10.10
CA SER A 167 1.39 1.10 -9.78
C SER A 167 0.19 0.45 -10.48
N SER A 168 0.33 -0.83 -10.79
CA SER A 168 -0.74 -1.67 -11.32
C SER A 168 -0.64 -3.06 -10.72
N GLU A 169 -1.79 -3.60 -10.29
CA GLU A 169 -1.93 -5.00 -9.92
C GLU A 169 -2.84 -5.69 -10.94
N GLN A 170 -2.43 -6.85 -11.45
CA GLN A 170 -3.18 -7.65 -12.41
C GLN A 170 -3.75 -8.89 -11.74
N ARG A 171 -5.00 -9.23 -12.12
CA ARG A 171 -5.63 -10.50 -11.78
C ARG A 171 -6.40 -11.03 -12.99
N ASP A 172 -6.13 -12.28 -13.36
CA ASP A 172 -6.83 -12.96 -14.43
C ASP A 172 -8.05 -13.71 -13.89
N LEU A 173 -9.13 -13.71 -14.64
CA LEU A 173 -10.41 -14.27 -14.30
C LEU A 173 -11.00 -15.02 -15.50
N LYS A 174 -11.92 -15.96 -15.21
CA LYS A 174 -12.81 -16.55 -16.22
C LYS A 174 -14.23 -16.10 -15.97
N LEU A 175 -14.91 -15.67 -17.01
CA LEU A 175 -16.30 -15.28 -17.00
C LEU A 175 -17.11 -16.35 -17.75
N GLU A 176 -18.23 -16.79 -17.18
CA GLU A 176 -19.15 -17.79 -17.74
C GLU A 176 -20.53 -17.18 -18.04
#